data_df0a5a77370871706f7e69f6b2efdb1a
#
_entry.id   df0a5a77370871706f7e69f6b2efdb1a
#
_cell.length_a   1.000
_cell.length_b   1.000
_cell.length_c   1.000
_cell.angle_alpha   90.00
_cell.angle_beta   90.00
_cell.angle_gamma   90.00
#
_symmetry.space_group_name_H-M   'P 1'
#
loop_
_entity.id
_entity.type
_entity.pdbx_description
1 polymer ?
#
loop_
_entity_poly.entity_id
_entity_poly.type
_entity_poly.pdbx_seq_one_letter_code
_entity_poly.pdbx_strand_id
1 'polypeptide(L)'
;MTQGNDSEPKMSFWRRNLFWGMPIAGVSGAFAAGIIFWGGFNTAMEATNTETFCVSCHEMENFVFEEYQGTIHDVNRSGVGAVCSDCHVPKDWTHKMIRKVKASRELYGKVMGTINTKEKFEAKRLHLAMNEWERMKANDSRECRNCHHFESMLPEFQKPRARQ
;
A
#
# COMPACT_ATOMS: atom_id res chain seq x y z
N MET A 1 50.53 -3.30 57.21
CA MET A 1 49.08 -3.08 57.03
C MET A 1 48.86 -2.34 55.67
N THR A 2 48.67 -3.07 54.58
CA THR A 2 48.41 -2.52 53.26
C THR A 2 46.92 -2.62 53.03
N GLN A 3 46.24 -1.47 53.04
CA GLN A 3 44.84 -1.38 52.64
C GLN A 3 44.77 -1.53 51.16
N GLY A 4 44.21 -2.65 50.69
CA GLY A 4 43.85 -2.84 49.32
C GLY A 4 42.66 -1.89 48.95
N ASN A 5 42.90 -1.00 48.02
CA ASN A 5 41.87 -0.13 47.45
C ASN A 5 41.14 -0.91 46.32
N ASP A 6 40.17 -1.72 46.71
CA ASP A 6 39.28 -2.41 45.75
C ASP A 6 38.24 -1.42 45.24
N SER A 7 38.65 -0.55 44.32
CA SER A 7 37.72 0.26 43.54
C SER A 7 37.10 -0.65 42.47
N GLU A 8 35.93 -1.22 42.78
CA GLU A 8 35.12 -1.87 41.75
C GLU A 8 34.87 -0.91 40.58
N PRO A 9 35.10 -1.36 39.35
CA PRO A 9 34.86 -0.51 38.18
C PRO A 9 33.37 -0.14 38.11
N LYS A 10 33.07 1.15 38.27
CA LYS A 10 31.71 1.67 38.12
C LYS A 10 31.19 1.32 36.73
N MET A 11 30.28 0.37 36.68
CA MET A 11 29.67 -0.06 35.45
C MET A 11 28.96 1.13 34.75
N SER A 12 29.29 1.40 33.49
CA SER A 12 28.68 2.49 32.71
C SER A 12 27.16 2.36 32.72
N PHE A 13 26.45 3.50 32.79
CA PHE A 13 24.99 3.56 32.75
C PHE A 13 24.39 2.69 31.62
N TRP A 14 25.01 2.68 30.48
CA TRP A 14 24.59 1.91 29.32
C TRP A 14 24.73 0.38 29.45
N ARG A 15 25.55 -0.09 30.40
CA ARG A 15 25.73 -1.51 30.71
C ARG A 15 24.89 -1.98 31.90
N ARG A 16 24.19 -1.07 32.57
CA ARG A 16 23.27 -1.45 33.66
C ARG A 16 22.11 -2.23 33.10
N ASN A 17 21.75 -3.29 33.83
CA ASN A 17 20.56 -4.08 33.45
C ASN A 17 19.29 -3.28 33.72
N LEU A 18 18.42 -3.18 32.73
CA LEU A 18 17.04 -2.80 32.87
C LEU A 18 16.23 -4.08 33.19
N PHE A 19 14.96 -4.03 33.19
CA PHE A 19 14.09 -5.19 33.43
C PHE A 19 14.61 -6.49 32.78
N TRP A 20 14.58 -7.63 33.48
CA TRP A 20 14.97 -8.98 33.03
C TRP A 20 16.45 -9.15 32.63
N GLY A 21 17.35 -8.41 33.22
CA GLY A 21 18.79 -8.61 32.98
C GLY A 21 19.31 -8.12 31.63
N MET A 22 18.47 -7.45 30.80
CA MET A 22 18.92 -6.89 29.55
C MET A 22 19.65 -5.53 29.77
N PRO A 23 20.81 -5.29 29.10
CA PRO A 23 21.49 -4.02 29.19
C PRO A 23 20.66 -2.89 28.56
N ILE A 24 20.69 -1.70 29.14
CA ILE A 24 19.97 -0.50 28.63
C ILE A 24 20.30 -0.25 27.15
N ALA A 25 21.57 -0.39 26.78
CA ALA A 25 22.00 -0.22 25.38
C ALA A 25 21.27 -1.18 24.42
N GLY A 26 21.08 -2.43 24.82
CA GLY A 26 20.37 -3.42 24.01
C GLY A 26 18.89 -3.05 23.82
N VAL A 27 18.22 -2.64 24.89
CA VAL A 27 16.81 -2.21 24.85
C VAL A 27 16.65 -0.96 23.98
N SER A 28 17.51 0.04 24.17
CA SER A 28 17.49 1.28 23.36
C SER A 28 17.79 1.01 21.90
N GLY A 29 18.74 0.11 21.61
CA GLY A 29 19.06 -0.30 20.25
C GLY A 29 17.90 -1.03 19.57
N ALA A 30 17.26 -1.96 20.26
CA ALA A 30 16.09 -2.68 19.75
C ALA A 30 14.91 -1.72 19.51
N PHE A 31 14.67 -0.77 20.40
CA PHE A 31 13.65 0.25 20.25
C PHE A 31 13.91 1.14 19.03
N ALA A 32 15.13 1.64 18.87
CA ALA A 32 15.51 2.44 17.71
C ALA A 32 15.39 1.64 16.40
N ALA A 33 15.84 0.38 16.40
CA ALA A 33 15.67 -0.51 15.25
C ALA A 33 14.19 -0.75 14.90
N GLY A 34 13.33 -0.89 15.90
CA GLY A 34 11.88 -1.01 15.71
C GLY A 34 11.27 0.24 15.06
N ILE A 35 11.66 1.44 15.48
CA ILE A 35 11.19 2.69 14.87
C ILE A 35 11.65 2.79 13.41
N ILE A 36 12.93 2.50 13.15
CA ILE A 36 13.49 2.56 11.79
C ILE A 36 12.79 1.52 10.88
N PHE A 37 12.64 0.30 11.39
CA PHE A 37 11.93 -0.76 10.65
C PHE A 37 10.49 -0.35 10.34
N TRP A 38 9.75 0.11 11.34
CA TRP A 38 8.35 0.49 11.16
C TRP A 38 8.18 1.68 10.22
N GLY A 39 9.02 2.72 10.38
CA GLY A 39 9.03 3.88 9.49
C GLY A 39 9.39 3.49 8.05
N GLY A 40 10.47 2.74 7.87
CA GLY A 40 10.90 2.26 6.56
C GLY A 40 9.87 1.35 5.89
N PHE A 41 9.26 0.44 6.65
CA PHE A 41 8.21 -0.44 6.16
C PHE A 41 7.00 0.37 5.65
N ASN A 42 6.48 1.31 6.45
CA ASN A 42 5.34 2.12 6.02
C ASN A 42 5.69 3.01 4.81
N THR A 43 6.89 3.59 4.78
CA THR A 43 7.35 4.36 3.63
C THR A 43 7.39 3.51 2.36
N ALA A 44 7.93 2.29 2.43
CA ALA A 44 7.95 1.37 1.30
C ALA A 44 6.53 0.98 0.85
N MET A 45 5.62 0.78 1.81
CA MET A 45 4.20 0.49 1.51
C MET A 45 3.53 1.63 0.75
N GLU A 46 3.77 2.88 1.12
CA GLU A 46 3.20 4.04 0.41
C GLU A 46 3.90 4.32 -0.92
N ALA A 47 5.21 4.16 -1.01
CA ALA A 47 5.95 4.30 -2.27
C ALA A 47 5.42 3.35 -3.36
N THR A 48 5.00 2.15 -2.96
CA THR A 48 4.39 1.17 -3.89
C THR A 48 2.90 1.42 -4.17
N ASN A 49 2.32 2.52 -3.69
CA ASN A 49 0.96 2.97 -4.02
C ASN A 49 0.95 4.15 -5.00
N THR A 50 2.10 4.65 -5.40
CA THR A 50 2.19 5.75 -6.37
C THR A 50 1.82 5.28 -7.78
N GLU A 51 1.23 6.15 -8.57
CA GLU A 51 0.94 5.88 -9.98
C GLU A 51 2.23 5.54 -10.75
N THR A 52 3.31 6.30 -10.51
CA THR A 52 4.63 6.05 -11.10
C THR A 52 5.11 4.62 -10.85
N PHE A 53 4.87 4.08 -9.65
CA PHE A 53 5.19 2.67 -9.37
C PHE A 53 4.31 1.72 -10.17
N CYS A 54 3.02 1.98 -10.27
CA CYS A 54 2.08 1.11 -11.00
C CYS A 54 2.40 1.05 -12.49
N VAL A 55 2.66 2.21 -13.13
CA VAL A 55 2.99 2.29 -14.57
C VAL A 55 4.46 1.99 -14.88
N SER A 56 5.29 1.70 -13.88
CA SER A 56 6.68 1.23 -14.13
C SER A 56 6.75 -0.13 -14.82
N CYS A 57 5.64 -0.87 -14.83
CA CYS A 57 5.49 -2.09 -15.60
C CYS A 57 4.87 -1.78 -16.96
N HIS A 58 5.55 -2.16 -18.06
CA HIS A 58 5.09 -1.83 -19.42
C HIS A 58 3.69 -2.39 -19.73
N GLU A 59 3.28 -3.49 -19.12
CA GLU A 59 1.92 -4.03 -19.26
C GLU A 59 0.87 -3.09 -18.68
N MET A 60 1.19 -2.42 -17.58
CA MET A 60 0.29 -1.44 -16.96
C MET A 60 0.30 -0.14 -17.74
N GLU A 61 1.48 0.32 -18.18
CA GLU A 61 1.64 1.54 -18.95
C GLU A 61 0.91 1.44 -20.30
N ASN A 62 1.23 0.42 -21.11
CA ASN A 62 0.79 0.36 -22.52
C ASN A 62 -0.60 -0.28 -22.73
N PHE A 63 -1.13 -1.04 -21.74
CA PHE A 63 -2.38 -1.76 -21.94
C PHE A 63 -3.52 -1.24 -21.06
N VAL A 64 -3.20 -0.64 -19.93
CA VAL A 64 -4.21 -0.21 -18.95
C VAL A 64 -4.21 1.30 -18.78
N PHE A 65 -3.03 1.91 -18.60
CA PHE A 65 -2.91 3.33 -18.33
C PHE A 65 -3.30 4.19 -19.54
N GLU A 66 -2.93 3.77 -20.75
CA GLU A 66 -3.38 4.45 -21.98
C GLU A 66 -4.92 4.54 -22.09
N GLU A 67 -5.62 3.49 -21.65
CA GLU A 67 -7.10 3.48 -21.66
C GLU A 67 -7.69 4.29 -20.49
N TYR A 68 -6.94 4.43 -19.39
CA TYR A 68 -7.36 5.21 -18.26
C TYR A 68 -7.27 6.72 -18.54
N GLN A 69 -6.25 7.14 -19.29
CA GLN A 69 -6.02 8.54 -19.61
C GLN A 69 -7.22 9.16 -20.32
N GLY A 70 -7.57 10.39 -19.90
CA GLY A 70 -8.71 11.13 -20.44
C GLY A 70 -10.08 10.63 -19.95
N THR A 71 -10.14 9.61 -19.11
CA THR A 71 -11.42 9.20 -18.49
C THR A 71 -11.88 10.24 -17.45
N ILE A 72 -13.13 10.14 -17.00
CA ILE A 72 -13.70 11.04 -15.99
C ILE A 72 -12.98 10.94 -14.64
N HIS A 73 -12.28 9.84 -14.36
CA HIS A 73 -11.51 9.65 -13.13
C HIS A 73 -10.08 10.18 -13.26
N ASP A 74 -9.56 10.31 -14.45
CA ASP A 74 -8.29 10.96 -14.72
C ASP A 74 -8.46 12.48 -14.81
N VAL A 75 -9.34 12.94 -15.68
CA VAL A 75 -9.58 14.37 -15.93
C VAL A 75 -11.06 14.71 -15.80
N ASN A 76 -11.38 15.59 -14.88
CA ASN A 76 -12.75 16.05 -14.65
C ASN A 76 -12.84 17.52 -14.25
N ARG A 77 -14.06 18.02 -14.19
CA ARG A 77 -14.35 19.44 -13.88
C ARG A 77 -14.02 19.84 -12.45
N SER A 78 -13.93 18.88 -11.52
CA SER A 78 -13.58 19.15 -10.13
C SER A 78 -12.07 19.32 -9.91
N GLY A 79 -11.25 18.90 -10.89
CA GLY A 79 -9.80 18.86 -10.76
C GLY A 79 -9.27 17.75 -9.84
N VAL A 80 -10.12 16.84 -9.41
CA VAL A 80 -9.72 15.68 -8.58
C VAL A 80 -9.51 14.48 -9.48
N GLY A 81 -8.25 14.18 -9.82
CA GLY A 81 -7.88 12.95 -10.51
C GLY A 81 -7.73 11.80 -9.50
N ALA A 82 -8.21 10.61 -9.85
CA ALA A 82 -7.97 9.40 -9.08
C ALA A 82 -6.74 8.67 -9.63
N VAL A 83 -5.85 8.20 -8.79
CA VAL A 83 -4.74 7.35 -9.23
C VAL A 83 -5.07 5.87 -9.06
N CYS A 84 -4.29 4.98 -9.66
CA CYS A 84 -4.55 3.54 -9.64
C CYS A 84 -4.83 3.00 -8.23
N SER A 85 -4.09 3.46 -7.23
CA SER A 85 -4.24 3.03 -5.84
C SER A 85 -5.55 3.47 -5.19
N ASP A 86 -6.19 4.55 -5.65
CA ASP A 86 -7.46 5.01 -5.08
C ASP A 86 -8.60 4.01 -5.33
N CYS A 87 -8.52 3.24 -6.42
CA CYS A 87 -9.49 2.21 -6.76
C CYS A 87 -9.04 0.79 -6.35
N HIS A 88 -7.73 0.53 -6.36
CA HIS A 88 -7.19 -0.83 -6.23
C HIS A 88 -6.58 -1.13 -4.88
N VAL A 89 -6.27 -0.14 -4.04
CA VAL A 89 -5.62 -0.31 -2.74
C VAL A 89 -6.45 0.29 -1.62
N PRO A 90 -6.93 -0.53 -0.67
CA PRO A 90 -7.63 -0.04 0.50
C PRO A 90 -6.83 0.99 1.31
N LYS A 91 -7.50 2.02 1.83
CA LYS A 91 -6.86 3.04 2.68
C LYS A 91 -6.60 2.54 4.09
N ASP A 92 -7.47 1.68 4.62
CA ASP A 92 -7.25 1.10 5.94
C ASP A 92 -6.11 0.10 5.95
N TRP A 93 -5.36 0.08 7.05
CA TRP A 93 -4.10 -0.65 7.15
C TRP A 93 -4.27 -2.17 6.97
N THR A 94 -5.27 -2.76 7.60
CA THR A 94 -5.48 -4.22 7.58
C THR A 94 -5.78 -4.72 6.16
N HIS A 95 -6.73 -4.08 5.49
CA HIS A 95 -7.09 -4.48 4.13
C HIS A 95 -6.00 -4.11 3.11
N LYS A 96 -5.25 -3.02 3.35
CA LYS A 96 -4.05 -2.67 2.57
C LYS A 96 -3.03 -3.80 2.62
N MET A 97 -2.72 -4.32 3.82
CA MET A 97 -1.81 -5.44 3.98
C MET A 97 -2.30 -6.70 3.24
N ILE A 98 -3.57 -7.05 3.42
CA ILE A 98 -4.18 -8.20 2.72
C ILE A 98 -4.07 -8.02 1.20
N ARG A 99 -4.35 -6.82 0.69
CA ARG A 99 -4.24 -6.51 -0.75
C ARG A 99 -2.79 -6.66 -1.25
N LYS A 100 -1.82 -6.16 -0.49
CA LYS A 100 -0.38 -6.28 -0.85
C LYS A 100 0.09 -7.74 -0.87
N VAL A 101 -0.33 -8.55 0.09
CA VAL A 101 -0.04 -9.99 0.07
C VAL A 101 -0.66 -10.66 -1.17
N LYS A 102 -1.90 -10.33 -1.51
CA LYS A 102 -2.54 -10.86 -2.73
C LYS A 102 -1.84 -10.39 -4.01
N ALA A 103 -1.34 -9.17 -4.05
CA ALA A 103 -0.61 -8.60 -5.18
C ALA A 103 0.73 -9.33 -5.47
N SER A 104 1.27 -10.11 -4.53
CA SER A 104 2.45 -10.95 -4.79
C SER A 104 2.22 -11.96 -5.92
N ARG A 105 0.98 -12.42 -6.14
CA ARG A 105 0.61 -13.26 -7.29
C ARG A 105 0.71 -12.49 -8.62
N GLU A 106 0.38 -11.22 -8.61
CA GLU A 106 0.48 -10.34 -9.77
C GLU A 106 1.96 -10.15 -10.15
N LEU A 107 2.81 -9.92 -9.14
CA LEU A 107 4.26 -9.85 -9.33
C LEU A 107 4.84 -11.17 -9.86
N TYR A 108 4.40 -12.30 -9.32
CA TYR A 108 4.76 -13.62 -9.85
C TYR A 108 4.34 -13.77 -11.31
N GLY A 109 3.10 -13.37 -11.65
CA GLY A 109 2.58 -13.38 -13.01
C GLY A 109 3.41 -12.50 -13.97
N LYS A 110 3.91 -11.35 -13.48
CA LYS A 110 4.84 -10.48 -14.22
C LYS A 110 6.15 -11.19 -14.53
N VAL A 111 6.79 -11.80 -13.53
CA VAL A 111 8.05 -12.54 -13.69
C VAL A 111 7.89 -13.70 -14.68
N MET A 112 6.75 -14.40 -14.62
CA MET A 112 6.44 -15.52 -15.52
C MET A 112 5.96 -15.07 -16.91
N GLY A 113 5.82 -13.77 -17.17
CA GLY A 113 5.42 -13.23 -18.47
C GLY A 113 4.00 -13.64 -18.90
N THR A 114 3.07 -13.75 -17.94
CA THR A 114 1.72 -14.27 -18.21
C THR A 114 0.86 -13.32 -19.04
N ILE A 115 1.19 -12.03 -19.06
CA ILE A 115 0.48 -10.95 -19.79
C ILE A 115 1.47 -9.96 -20.44
N ASN A 116 2.70 -10.40 -20.71
CA ASN A 116 3.78 -9.53 -21.17
C ASN A 116 3.65 -9.08 -22.64
N THR A 117 2.66 -9.58 -23.40
CA THR A 117 2.33 -9.09 -24.73
C THR A 117 0.87 -8.70 -24.81
N LYS A 118 0.52 -7.84 -25.75
CA LYS A 118 -0.85 -7.36 -25.95
C LYS A 118 -1.81 -8.52 -26.19
N GLU A 119 -1.43 -9.50 -27.00
CA GLU A 119 -2.23 -10.68 -27.30
C GLU A 119 -2.54 -11.51 -26.04
N LYS A 120 -1.54 -11.74 -25.19
CA LYS A 120 -1.70 -12.46 -23.92
C LYS A 120 -2.58 -11.68 -22.95
N PHE A 121 -2.43 -10.37 -22.91
CA PHE A 121 -3.24 -9.49 -22.07
C PHE A 121 -4.70 -9.54 -22.52
N GLU A 122 -4.99 -9.33 -23.81
CA GLU A 122 -6.33 -9.36 -24.34
C GLU A 122 -7.01 -10.73 -24.16
N ALA A 123 -6.28 -11.82 -24.32
CA ALA A 123 -6.80 -13.16 -24.06
C ALA A 123 -7.24 -13.39 -22.60
N LYS A 124 -6.66 -12.66 -21.64
CA LYS A 124 -6.97 -12.77 -20.21
C LYS A 124 -7.79 -11.59 -19.67
N ARG A 125 -7.96 -10.54 -20.45
CA ARG A 125 -8.56 -9.26 -20.02
C ARG A 125 -9.89 -9.43 -19.30
N LEU A 126 -10.82 -10.18 -19.92
CA LEU A 126 -12.14 -10.40 -19.32
C LEU A 126 -12.03 -11.14 -17.98
N HIS A 127 -11.21 -12.16 -17.89
CA HIS A 127 -11.00 -12.90 -16.65
C HIS A 127 -10.41 -12.01 -15.55
N LEU A 128 -9.42 -11.17 -15.87
CA LEU A 128 -8.82 -10.23 -14.93
C LEU A 128 -9.86 -9.19 -14.47
N ALA A 129 -10.64 -8.65 -15.41
CA ALA A 129 -11.70 -7.70 -15.09
C ALA A 129 -12.79 -8.31 -14.20
N MET A 130 -13.24 -9.53 -14.49
CA MET A 130 -14.21 -10.24 -13.64
C MET A 130 -13.73 -10.46 -12.23
N ASN A 131 -12.48 -10.87 -12.04
CA ASN A 131 -11.90 -11.03 -10.71
C ASN A 131 -11.91 -9.71 -9.92
N GLU A 132 -11.66 -8.60 -10.58
CA GLU A 132 -11.65 -7.28 -9.94
C GLU A 132 -13.08 -6.79 -9.64
N TRP A 133 -14.02 -7.00 -10.55
CA TRP A 133 -15.44 -6.67 -10.30
C TRP A 133 -16.03 -7.48 -9.15
N GLU A 134 -15.73 -8.78 -9.08
CA GLU A 134 -16.13 -9.62 -7.94
C GLU A 134 -15.53 -9.12 -6.62
N ARG A 135 -14.26 -8.70 -6.63
CA ARG A 135 -13.60 -8.10 -5.46
C ARG A 135 -14.31 -6.81 -5.03
N MET A 136 -14.56 -5.91 -5.97
CA MET A 136 -15.24 -4.64 -5.70
C MET A 136 -16.68 -4.88 -5.20
N LYS A 137 -17.39 -5.82 -5.80
CA LYS A 137 -18.74 -6.20 -5.35
C LYS A 137 -18.73 -6.80 -3.95
N ALA A 138 -17.78 -7.68 -3.66
CA ALA A 138 -17.67 -8.33 -2.36
C ALA A 138 -17.33 -7.37 -1.19
N ASN A 139 -16.66 -6.26 -1.48
CA ASN A 139 -16.32 -5.25 -0.48
C ASN A 139 -17.25 -4.02 -0.54
N ASP A 140 -18.35 -4.13 -1.25
CA ASP A 140 -19.35 -3.06 -1.44
C ASP A 140 -18.71 -1.76 -1.98
N SER A 141 -17.80 -1.91 -2.96
CA SER A 141 -17.09 -0.81 -3.61
C SER A 141 -16.46 0.19 -2.63
N ARG A 142 -15.88 -0.33 -1.55
CA ARG A 142 -15.33 0.46 -0.44
C ARG A 142 -14.35 1.54 -0.90
N GLU A 143 -13.47 1.22 -1.85
CA GLU A 143 -12.48 2.16 -2.37
C GLU A 143 -13.16 3.34 -3.09
N CYS A 144 -14.24 3.09 -3.83
CA CYS A 144 -15.02 4.14 -4.50
C CYS A 144 -15.66 5.11 -3.50
N ARG A 145 -16.06 4.61 -2.34
CA ARG A 145 -16.68 5.40 -1.26
C ARG A 145 -15.74 6.36 -0.56
N ASN A 146 -14.43 6.24 -0.78
CA ASN A 146 -13.48 7.24 -0.30
C ASN A 146 -13.70 8.62 -0.93
N CYS A 147 -14.29 8.67 -2.13
CA CYS A 147 -14.63 9.90 -2.85
C CYS A 147 -16.15 10.03 -3.06
N HIS A 148 -16.85 8.91 -3.30
CA HIS A 148 -18.28 8.87 -3.55
C HIS A 148 -19.07 8.68 -2.25
N HIS A 149 -19.29 9.76 -1.50
CA HIS A 149 -20.14 9.78 -0.31
C HIS A 149 -21.59 9.99 -0.73
N PHE A 150 -22.36 8.93 -0.84
CA PHE A 150 -23.77 8.99 -1.29
C PHE A 150 -24.64 9.91 -0.44
N GLU A 151 -24.39 9.99 0.87
CA GLU A 151 -25.11 10.86 1.80
C GLU A 151 -24.94 12.36 1.51
N SER A 152 -23.82 12.73 0.86
CA SER A 152 -23.55 14.12 0.48
C SER A 152 -23.92 14.42 -0.98
N MET A 153 -24.45 13.44 -1.72
CA MET A 153 -24.87 13.60 -3.09
C MET A 153 -26.32 14.01 -3.19
N LEU A 154 -26.63 14.88 -4.15
CA LEU A 154 -28.00 15.27 -4.50
C LEU A 154 -28.36 14.60 -5.84
N PRO A 155 -28.98 13.41 -5.82
CA PRO A 155 -29.27 12.63 -7.02
C PRO A 155 -30.13 13.39 -8.05
N GLU A 156 -31.02 14.27 -7.58
CA GLU A 156 -31.89 15.07 -8.43
C GLU A 156 -31.14 16.04 -9.36
N PHE A 157 -29.93 16.47 -8.97
CA PHE A 157 -29.06 17.33 -9.79
C PHE A 157 -28.09 16.56 -10.68
N GLN A 158 -28.07 15.22 -10.57
CA GLN A 158 -27.19 14.40 -11.39
C GLN A 158 -27.87 14.03 -12.72
N LYS A 159 -27.04 13.70 -13.71
CA LYS A 159 -27.54 13.19 -14.99
C LYS A 159 -28.34 11.89 -14.77
N PRO A 160 -29.40 11.61 -15.59
CA PRO A 160 -30.26 10.43 -15.39
C PRO A 160 -29.50 9.11 -15.26
N ARG A 161 -28.43 8.93 -16.04
CA ARG A 161 -27.59 7.73 -15.99
C ARG A 161 -26.82 7.56 -14.66
N ALA A 162 -26.52 8.65 -13.98
CA ALA A 162 -25.80 8.62 -12.71
C ALA A 162 -26.73 8.43 -11.49
N ARG A 163 -28.04 8.55 -11.70
CA ARG A 163 -29.08 8.34 -10.67
C ARG A 163 -29.58 6.91 -10.54
N GLN A 164 -29.27 6.06 -11.53
CA GLN A 164 -29.66 4.65 -11.55
C GLN A 164 -28.65 3.78 -10.80
#